data_0724ce7d1a9807259139e3b9bcf3b1e5
#
_entry.id   0724ce7d1a9807259139e3b9bcf3b1e5
#
_cell.length_a   1.000
_cell.length_b   1.000
_cell.length_c   1.000
_cell.angle_alpha   90.00
_cell.angle_beta   90.00
_cell.angle_gamma   90.00
#
_symmetry.space_group_name_H-M   'P 1'
#
loop_
_entity.id
_entity.type
_entity.pdbx_description
1 polymer ?
#
loop_
_entity_poly.entity_id
_entity_poly.type
_entity_poly.pdbx_seq_one_letter_code
_entity_poly.pdbx_strand_id
1 'polypeptide(L)'
;TLAKVGDVITVSITASENIQTPTVTISGEAATIATGNNGESVFTATYTMQSSDNTGTIPFTVDFSDLANNDGAQATATVNDADGNVTFDKQAPAFSTVTIISNNSNNTALAIVNDVITLNLTSDENIKTGSDPTITINGNNTTITRNSATSFTATYSMSSPADDAIDGSSIPINISAYTDATGNVGATVTATTDGSAVTYDNTLPT
;
A
#
# COMPACT_ATOMS: atom_id res chain seq x y z
N THR A 1 8.95 9.43 8.38
CA THR A 1 9.41 8.42 7.39
C THR A 1 8.54 7.18 7.48
N LEU A 2 8.34 6.45 6.35
CA LEU A 2 7.54 5.22 6.28
C LEU A 2 8.45 4.03 5.97
N ALA A 3 8.07 2.85 6.47
CA ALA A 3 8.74 1.59 6.18
C ALA A 3 7.71 0.46 6.01
N LYS A 4 8.01 -0.52 5.18
CA LYS A 4 7.24 -1.74 4.94
C LYS A 4 8.08 -2.99 5.18
N VAL A 5 7.48 -4.16 5.04
CA VAL A 5 8.19 -5.45 5.14
C VAL A 5 9.36 -5.49 4.14
N GLY A 6 10.54 -5.85 4.65
CA GLY A 6 11.79 -5.92 3.90
C GLY A 6 12.61 -4.62 3.92
N ASP A 7 12.09 -3.51 4.41
CA ASP A 7 12.87 -2.28 4.57
C ASP A 7 13.84 -2.40 5.76
N VAL A 8 15.02 -1.80 5.61
CA VAL A 8 16.07 -1.80 6.64
C VAL A 8 15.98 -0.52 7.46
N ILE A 9 15.77 -0.68 8.76
CA ILE A 9 15.85 0.41 9.73
C ILE A 9 17.27 0.50 10.25
N THR A 10 17.80 1.72 10.32
CA THR A 10 19.15 2.00 10.83
C THR A 10 19.07 2.96 12.02
N VAL A 11 19.68 2.57 13.12
CA VAL A 11 19.93 3.45 14.28
C VAL A 11 21.39 3.85 14.26
N SER A 12 21.65 5.16 14.17
CA SER A 12 22.99 5.75 14.24
C SER A 12 23.24 6.22 15.67
N ILE A 13 24.36 5.81 16.23
CA ILE A 13 24.74 6.03 17.63
C ILE A 13 26.07 6.81 17.67
N THR A 14 26.09 7.90 18.42
CA THR A 14 27.33 8.63 18.73
C THR A 14 27.38 8.81 20.24
N ALA A 15 28.36 8.18 20.90
CA ALA A 15 28.61 8.33 22.31
C ALA A 15 29.58 9.50 22.58
N SER A 16 29.53 10.06 23.79
CA SER A 16 30.43 11.15 24.22
C SER A 16 31.86 10.69 24.45
N GLU A 17 32.08 9.39 24.58
CA GLU A 17 33.40 8.75 24.76
C GLU A 17 33.42 7.36 24.10
N ASN A 18 34.54 6.70 24.14
CA ASN A 18 34.69 5.33 23.65
C ASN A 18 33.96 4.35 24.56
N ILE A 19 33.10 3.52 23.95
CA ILE A 19 32.26 2.56 24.65
C ILE A 19 32.52 1.12 24.19
N GLN A 20 32.01 0.16 24.94
CA GLN A 20 31.89 -1.22 24.48
C GLN A 20 30.87 -1.30 23.35
N THR A 21 30.90 -2.39 22.58
CA THR A 21 29.88 -2.61 21.53
C THR A 21 28.47 -2.60 22.16
N PRO A 22 27.59 -1.68 21.76
CA PRO A 22 26.26 -1.55 22.36
C PRO A 22 25.38 -2.73 22.00
N THR A 23 24.37 -3.01 22.83
CA THR A 23 23.24 -3.86 22.48
C THR A 23 22.09 -2.99 22.02
N VAL A 24 21.55 -3.28 20.83
CA VAL A 24 20.49 -2.49 20.23
C VAL A 24 19.30 -3.39 19.91
N THR A 25 18.10 -2.92 20.24
CA THR A 25 16.87 -3.52 19.73
C THR A 25 16.15 -2.53 18.82
N ILE A 26 15.49 -3.03 17.78
CA ILE A 26 14.61 -2.28 16.87
C ILE A 26 13.33 -3.10 16.70
N SER A 27 12.18 -2.49 16.89
CA SER A 27 10.87 -3.17 16.90
C SER A 27 10.75 -4.26 18.00
N GLY A 28 11.60 -4.18 19.05
CA GLY A 28 11.70 -5.20 20.11
C GLY A 28 12.61 -6.38 19.77
N GLU A 29 13.16 -6.44 18.57
CA GLU A 29 14.05 -7.51 18.10
C GLU A 29 15.52 -7.06 18.11
N ALA A 30 16.44 -8.01 18.27
CA ALA A 30 17.88 -7.72 18.29
C ALA A 30 18.36 -7.17 16.94
N ALA A 31 18.95 -5.97 16.95
CA ALA A 31 19.58 -5.37 15.78
C ALA A 31 21.01 -5.85 15.60
N THR A 32 21.47 -5.89 14.36
CA THR A 32 22.87 -6.21 14.02
C THR A 32 23.70 -4.95 14.03
N ILE A 33 24.82 -4.94 14.74
CA ILE A 33 25.81 -3.85 14.64
C ILE A 33 26.47 -3.94 13.26
N ALA A 34 26.18 -2.95 12.41
CA ALA A 34 26.68 -2.89 11.04
C ALA A 34 28.04 -2.19 10.94
N THR A 35 28.28 -1.18 11.77
CA THR A 35 29.57 -0.49 11.89
C THR A 35 29.87 -0.16 13.35
N GLY A 36 31.16 0.04 13.67
CA GLY A 36 31.65 0.30 14.99
C GLY A 36 32.20 -0.96 15.67
N ASN A 37 33.30 -0.80 16.43
CA ASN A 37 33.96 -1.85 17.15
C ASN A 37 34.08 -1.49 18.64
N ASN A 38 34.27 -2.50 19.47
CA ASN A 38 34.55 -2.28 20.89
C ASN A 38 35.70 -1.27 21.08
N GLY A 39 35.47 -0.22 21.86
CA GLY A 39 36.43 0.86 22.05
C GLY A 39 36.30 2.02 21.08
N GLU A 40 35.25 2.09 20.29
CA GLU A 40 34.86 3.25 19.46
C GLU A 40 33.70 4.04 20.08
N SER A 41 33.41 5.21 19.53
CA SER A 41 32.30 6.07 19.98
C SER A 41 31.17 6.20 18.96
N VAL A 42 31.33 5.62 17.77
CA VAL A 42 30.35 5.73 16.68
C VAL A 42 29.97 4.33 16.20
N PHE A 43 28.66 4.07 16.18
CA PHE A 43 28.10 2.79 15.75
C PHE A 43 26.89 3.00 14.86
N THR A 44 26.59 2.01 14.01
CA THR A 44 25.28 1.87 13.39
C THR A 44 24.73 0.47 13.65
N ALA A 45 23.46 0.39 13.97
CA ALA A 45 22.73 -0.87 14.12
C ALA A 45 21.61 -0.95 13.11
N THR A 46 21.38 -2.12 12.53
CA THR A 46 20.38 -2.34 11.49
C THR A 46 19.46 -3.50 11.83
N TYR A 47 18.19 -3.36 11.41
CA TYR A 47 17.20 -4.42 11.46
C TYR A 47 16.34 -4.37 10.19
N THR A 48 16.06 -5.53 9.59
CA THR A 48 15.16 -5.63 8.44
C THR A 48 13.75 -5.95 8.94
N MET A 49 12.80 -5.07 8.66
CA MET A 49 11.41 -5.21 9.09
C MET A 49 10.77 -6.50 8.56
N GLN A 50 10.10 -7.23 9.47
CA GLN A 50 9.47 -8.51 9.18
C GLN A 50 7.94 -8.40 9.20
N SER A 51 7.26 -9.35 8.57
CA SER A 51 5.79 -9.43 8.61
C SER A 51 5.23 -9.69 10.01
N SER A 52 6.05 -10.23 10.93
CA SER A 52 5.72 -10.43 12.35
C SER A 52 5.74 -9.15 13.16
N ASP A 53 6.45 -8.09 12.72
CA ASP A 53 6.58 -6.85 13.47
C ASP A 53 5.24 -6.11 13.59
N ASN A 54 5.09 -5.33 14.66
CA ASN A 54 3.87 -4.56 14.90
C ASN A 54 3.83 -3.30 14.02
N THR A 55 2.69 -3.06 13.38
CA THR A 55 2.42 -1.81 12.65
C THR A 55 2.39 -0.61 13.61
N GLY A 56 2.90 0.52 13.16
CA GLY A 56 2.98 1.77 13.93
C GLY A 56 4.39 2.31 14.05
N THR A 57 4.60 3.24 14.97
CA THR A 57 5.93 3.81 15.23
C THR A 57 6.90 2.73 15.71
N ILE A 58 8.06 2.64 15.06
CA ILE A 58 9.08 1.63 15.38
C ILE A 58 9.83 2.06 16.63
N PRO A 59 9.73 1.31 17.75
CA PRO A 59 10.52 1.56 18.95
C PRO A 59 11.95 1.04 18.76
N PHE A 60 12.90 1.65 19.47
CA PHE A 60 14.26 1.13 19.59
C PHE A 60 14.78 1.31 21.02
N THR A 61 15.78 0.50 21.39
CA THR A 61 16.57 0.68 22.61
C THR A 61 18.06 0.57 22.29
N VAL A 62 18.88 1.34 23.01
CA VAL A 62 20.35 1.22 22.98
C VAL A 62 20.82 1.10 24.41
N ASP A 63 21.41 -0.05 24.76
CA ASP A 63 22.09 -0.31 26.02
C ASP A 63 23.60 -0.30 25.76
N PHE A 64 24.34 0.42 26.60
CA PHE A 64 25.79 0.59 26.42
C PHE A 64 26.51 0.79 27.74
N SER A 65 27.80 0.47 27.75
CA SER A 65 28.71 0.70 28.89
C SER A 65 30.02 1.29 28.39
N ASP A 66 30.72 2.05 29.23
CA ASP A 66 32.09 2.51 28.95
C ASP A 66 33.07 1.33 29.00
N LEU A 67 34.37 1.60 28.73
CA LEU A 67 35.38 0.57 28.75
C LEU A 67 35.77 0.12 30.18
N ALA A 68 35.30 0.85 31.21
CA ALA A 68 35.48 0.50 32.63
C ALA A 68 34.28 -0.30 33.20
N ASN A 69 33.26 -0.64 32.34
CA ASN A 69 31.99 -1.28 32.69
C ASN A 69 31.03 -0.40 33.53
N ASN A 70 31.09 0.93 33.39
CA ASN A 70 30.02 1.78 33.90
C ASN A 70 28.89 1.82 32.86
N ASP A 71 27.66 1.47 33.28
CA ASP A 71 26.49 1.45 32.40
C ASP A 71 26.02 2.88 32.14
N GLY A 72 25.77 3.18 30.89
CA GLY A 72 25.05 4.38 30.44
C GLY A 72 23.54 4.25 30.64
N ALA A 73 22.82 5.37 30.68
CA ALA A 73 21.37 5.36 30.66
C ALA A 73 20.87 4.84 29.31
N GLN A 74 19.95 3.87 29.32
CA GLN A 74 19.36 3.34 28.09
C GLN A 74 18.75 4.46 27.24
N ALA A 75 19.10 4.53 25.95
CA ALA A 75 18.52 5.45 25.03
C ALA A 75 17.33 4.79 24.29
N THR A 76 16.18 5.49 24.27
CA THR A 76 14.93 5.03 23.63
C THR A 76 14.32 6.08 22.71
N ALA A 77 15.01 7.22 22.54
CA ALA A 77 14.57 8.32 21.69
C ALA A 77 15.77 8.96 20.98
N THR A 78 15.50 9.56 19.84
CA THR A 78 16.50 10.31 19.06
C THR A 78 16.75 11.69 19.65
N VAL A 79 17.94 12.25 19.48
CA VAL A 79 18.39 13.46 20.21
C VAL A 79 18.15 14.76 19.47
N ASN A 80 17.81 14.77 18.19
CA ASN A 80 17.63 16.00 17.40
C ASN A 80 16.62 15.79 16.29
N ASP A 81 15.45 15.30 16.66
CA ASP A 81 14.64 14.64 15.68
C ASP A 81 13.45 15.45 15.19
N ALA A 82 13.64 16.13 14.09
CA ALA A 82 12.53 16.53 13.22
C ALA A 82 12.03 15.33 12.37
N ASP A 83 12.83 14.27 12.15
CA ASP A 83 12.56 13.17 11.21
C ASP A 83 12.69 11.76 11.81
N GLY A 84 12.95 11.59 13.11
CA GLY A 84 13.34 10.33 13.72
C GLY A 84 12.29 9.26 13.92
N ASN A 85 11.03 9.58 13.74
CA ASN A 85 9.99 8.56 13.85
C ASN A 85 9.75 7.88 12.50
N VAL A 86 10.09 6.60 12.43
CA VAL A 86 9.72 5.73 11.32
C VAL A 86 8.44 5.00 11.69
N THR A 87 7.43 5.05 10.83
CA THR A 87 6.19 4.31 10.98
C THR A 87 6.23 3.09 10.07
N PHE A 88 6.05 1.91 10.64
CA PHE A 88 5.96 0.66 9.91
C PHE A 88 4.51 0.38 9.53
N ASP A 89 4.29 0.10 8.26
CA ASP A 89 3.02 -0.32 7.71
C ASP A 89 3.22 -1.51 6.78
N LYS A 90 2.57 -2.60 7.09
CA LYS A 90 2.61 -3.86 6.34
C LYS A 90 1.30 -4.21 5.65
N GLN A 91 0.27 -3.37 5.85
CA GLN A 91 -1.02 -3.61 5.24
C GLN A 91 -1.01 -3.13 3.79
N ALA A 92 -1.48 -3.97 2.89
CA ALA A 92 -1.69 -3.58 1.50
C ALA A 92 -3.11 -3.02 1.34
N PRO A 93 -3.31 -1.98 0.53
CA PRO A 93 -4.63 -1.43 0.30
C PRO A 93 -5.55 -2.44 -0.37
N ALA A 94 -6.81 -2.46 0.04
CA ALA A 94 -7.85 -3.27 -0.56
C ALA A 94 -9.08 -2.43 -0.88
N PHE A 95 -9.82 -2.78 -1.94
CA PHE A 95 -11.09 -2.14 -2.25
C PHE A 95 -12.22 -2.76 -1.43
N SER A 96 -12.73 -1.99 -0.47
CA SER A 96 -13.89 -2.36 0.36
C SER A 96 -15.21 -2.26 -0.41
N THR A 97 -15.25 -1.40 -1.43
CA THR A 97 -16.40 -1.25 -2.32
C THR A 97 -15.94 -1.26 -3.77
N VAL A 98 -16.54 -2.12 -4.56
CA VAL A 98 -16.44 -2.16 -6.02
C VAL A 98 -17.84 -2.41 -6.56
N THR A 99 -18.42 -1.44 -7.23
CA THR A 99 -19.76 -1.56 -7.83
C THR A 99 -19.71 -1.19 -9.31
N ILE A 100 -20.58 -1.81 -10.12
CA ILE A 100 -20.70 -1.55 -11.55
C ILE A 100 -22.14 -1.17 -11.90
N ILE A 101 -22.30 -0.19 -12.78
CA ILE A 101 -23.59 0.26 -13.26
C ILE A 101 -23.47 0.76 -14.72
N SER A 102 -24.54 0.61 -15.49
CA SER A 102 -24.71 1.22 -16.80
C SER A 102 -25.60 2.47 -16.72
N ASN A 103 -25.41 3.42 -17.63
CA ASN A 103 -26.31 4.55 -17.81
C ASN A 103 -27.54 4.20 -18.68
N ASN A 104 -27.79 2.91 -18.98
CA ASN A 104 -28.94 2.48 -19.75
C ASN A 104 -30.24 2.96 -19.09
N SER A 105 -31.07 3.67 -19.85
CA SER A 105 -32.26 4.34 -19.34
C SER A 105 -33.39 3.39 -18.91
N ASN A 106 -33.38 2.16 -19.40
CA ASN A 106 -34.43 1.17 -19.11
C ASN A 106 -34.03 0.25 -17.95
N ASN A 107 -32.74 -0.15 -17.91
CA ASN A 107 -32.23 -1.06 -16.89
C ASN A 107 -30.73 -0.87 -16.74
N THR A 108 -30.29 -0.38 -15.59
CA THR A 108 -28.88 -0.11 -15.31
C THR A 108 -28.02 -1.36 -15.13
N ALA A 109 -28.63 -2.56 -15.09
CA ALA A 109 -27.93 -3.84 -15.12
C ALA A 109 -27.73 -4.38 -16.56
N LEU A 110 -28.19 -3.64 -17.57
CA LEU A 110 -28.00 -3.93 -18.99
C LEU A 110 -27.24 -2.80 -19.68
N ALA A 111 -26.56 -3.12 -20.76
CA ALA A 111 -25.89 -2.12 -21.60
C ALA A 111 -26.03 -2.49 -23.07
N ILE A 112 -26.18 -1.48 -23.92
CA ILE A 112 -26.12 -1.55 -25.38
C ILE A 112 -24.95 -0.71 -25.88
N VAL A 113 -24.75 -0.69 -27.22
CA VAL A 113 -23.73 0.21 -27.84
C VAL A 113 -24.00 1.67 -27.46
N ASN A 114 -22.93 2.38 -27.14
CA ASN A 114 -22.87 3.76 -26.64
C ASN A 114 -23.31 3.96 -25.18
N ASP A 115 -23.79 2.94 -24.48
CA ASP A 115 -23.99 3.07 -23.05
C ASP A 115 -22.64 3.20 -22.32
N VAL A 116 -22.63 3.96 -21.25
CA VAL A 116 -21.45 4.20 -20.41
C VAL A 116 -21.52 3.29 -19.19
N ILE A 117 -20.53 2.44 -19.07
CA ILE A 117 -20.32 1.63 -17.87
C ILE A 117 -19.51 2.45 -16.87
N THR A 118 -19.98 2.48 -15.65
CA THR A 118 -19.33 3.18 -14.54
C THR A 118 -18.98 2.19 -13.44
N LEU A 119 -17.70 2.15 -13.04
CA LEU A 119 -17.21 1.50 -11.82
C LEU A 119 -17.01 2.55 -10.73
N ASN A 120 -17.56 2.30 -9.54
CA ASN A 120 -17.25 3.10 -8.35
C ASN A 120 -16.46 2.24 -7.36
N LEU A 121 -15.39 2.80 -6.84
CA LEU A 121 -14.40 2.11 -6.02
C LEU A 121 -14.14 2.92 -4.75
N THR A 122 -14.07 2.22 -3.61
CA THR A 122 -13.60 2.80 -2.35
C THR A 122 -12.60 1.84 -1.72
N SER A 123 -11.39 2.32 -1.43
CA SER A 123 -10.37 1.56 -0.71
C SER A 123 -10.51 1.73 0.80
N ASP A 124 -10.03 0.77 1.56
CA ASP A 124 -9.98 0.77 3.03
C ASP A 124 -8.93 1.73 3.58
N GLU A 125 -7.93 2.08 2.77
CA GLU A 125 -6.88 3.05 3.10
C GLU A 125 -6.52 3.94 1.90
N ASN A 126 -5.66 4.93 2.14
CA ASN A 126 -5.25 5.89 1.12
C ASN A 126 -4.36 5.26 0.05
N ILE A 127 -4.76 5.34 -1.20
CA ILE A 127 -3.91 5.03 -2.35
C ILE A 127 -2.93 6.18 -2.57
N LYS A 128 -1.67 5.84 -2.79
CA LYS A 128 -0.60 6.81 -3.06
C LYS A 128 -0.91 7.63 -4.31
N THR A 129 -0.71 8.94 -4.23
CA THR A 129 -0.83 9.82 -5.40
C THR A 129 0.21 9.42 -6.46
N GLY A 130 -0.25 9.20 -7.69
CA GLY A 130 0.57 8.70 -8.79
C GLY A 130 0.71 7.17 -8.87
N SER A 131 0.04 6.44 -7.96
CA SER A 131 -0.12 4.99 -8.01
C SER A 131 -1.60 4.62 -8.07
N ASP A 132 -2.39 5.40 -8.80
CA ASP A 132 -3.80 5.15 -9.04
C ASP A 132 -4.00 3.79 -9.71
N PRO A 133 -5.09 3.08 -9.43
CA PRO A 133 -5.31 1.76 -9.99
C PRO A 133 -5.37 1.81 -11.52
N THR A 134 -4.81 0.78 -12.16
CA THR A 134 -5.10 0.50 -13.57
C THR A 134 -6.41 -0.27 -13.63
N ILE A 135 -7.38 0.27 -14.35
CA ILE A 135 -8.73 -0.29 -14.43
C ILE A 135 -9.07 -0.59 -15.89
N THR A 136 -9.50 -1.81 -16.15
CA THR A 136 -10.07 -2.19 -17.45
C THR A 136 -11.49 -2.69 -17.31
N ILE A 137 -12.33 -2.38 -18.30
CA ILE A 137 -13.69 -2.88 -18.48
C ILE A 137 -13.71 -3.58 -19.83
N ASN A 138 -14.14 -4.83 -19.86
CA ASN A 138 -14.06 -5.71 -21.04
C ASN A 138 -12.64 -5.74 -21.69
N GLY A 139 -11.57 -5.70 -20.86
CA GLY A 139 -10.19 -5.65 -21.32
C GLY A 139 -9.73 -4.29 -21.88
N ASN A 140 -10.62 -3.31 -22.02
CA ASN A 140 -10.34 -1.99 -22.55
C ASN A 140 -9.98 -1.01 -21.44
N ASN A 141 -9.06 -0.07 -21.72
CA ASN A 141 -8.69 0.98 -20.79
C ASN A 141 -9.88 1.92 -20.50
N THR A 142 -9.99 2.34 -19.25
CA THR A 142 -11.03 3.24 -18.78
C THR A 142 -10.52 4.68 -18.61
N THR A 143 -11.46 5.62 -18.58
CA THR A 143 -11.20 6.96 -18.05
C THR A 143 -11.36 6.92 -16.54
N ILE A 144 -10.27 7.20 -15.80
CA ILE A 144 -10.26 7.15 -14.34
C ILE A 144 -10.32 8.57 -13.78
N THR A 145 -11.19 8.77 -12.80
CA THR A 145 -11.26 9.98 -11.99
C THR A 145 -10.96 9.63 -10.54
N ARG A 146 -9.94 10.27 -9.98
CA ARG A 146 -9.65 10.19 -8.55
C ARG A 146 -10.52 11.21 -7.81
N ASN A 147 -11.52 10.76 -7.07
CA ASN A 147 -12.43 11.62 -6.32
C ASN A 147 -11.81 12.03 -4.96
N SER A 148 -11.04 11.13 -4.35
CA SER A 148 -10.31 11.36 -3.11
C SER A 148 -9.09 10.43 -3.02
N ALA A 149 -8.41 10.40 -1.87
CA ALA A 149 -7.33 9.44 -1.63
C ALA A 149 -7.79 7.98 -1.59
N THR A 150 -9.08 7.75 -1.31
CA THR A 150 -9.69 6.43 -1.16
C THR A 150 -10.79 6.13 -2.17
N SER A 151 -11.23 7.11 -2.98
CA SER A 151 -12.40 6.93 -3.87
C SER A 151 -12.04 7.22 -5.32
N PHE A 152 -12.46 6.33 -6.21
CA PHE A 152 -12.22 6.39 -7.64
C PHE A 152 -13.48 6.06 -8.42
N THR A 153 -13.60 6.67 -9.60
CA THR A 153 -14.61 6.33 -10.60
C THR A 153 -13.91 6.01 -11.90
N ALA A 154 -14.28 4.91 -12.55
CA ALA A 154 -13.77 4.56 -13.87
C ALA A 154 -14.95 4.40 -14.85
N THR A 155 -14.80 4.95 -16.05
CA THR A 155 -15.85 4.92 -17.08
C THR A 155 -15.34 4.34 -18.40
N TYR A 156 -16.21 3.59 -19.07
CA TYR A 156 -15.98 3.03 -20.40
C TYR A 156 -17.28 3.09 -21.21
N SER A 157 -17.22 3.56 -22.48
CA SER A 157 -18.35 3.53 -23.41
C SER A 157 -18.33 2.24 -24.23
N MET A 158 -19.41 1.48 -24.19
CA MET A 158 -19.58 0.26 -24.97
C MET A 158 -19.59 0.57 -26.46
N SER A 159 -18.93 -0.24 -27.27
CA SER A 159 -18.77 -0.03 -28.70
C SER A 159 -18.92 -1.34 -29.48
N SER A 160 -19.42 -1.26 -30.72
CA SER A 160 -19.44 -2.35 -31.71
C SER A 160 -18.42 -2.04 -32.82
N PRO A 161 -17.66 -3.02 -33.32
CA PRO A 161 -17.68 -4.46 -32.95
C PRO A 161 -16.77 -4.82 -31.76
N ALA A 162 -16.14 -3.85 -31.08
CA ALA A 162 -15.12 -4.15 -30.08
C ALA A 162 -15.65 -4.96 -28.88
N ASP A 163 -16.89 -4.73 -28.46
CA ASP A 163 -17.52 -5.40 -27.32
C ASP A 163 -18.48 -6.52 -27.68
N ASP A 164 -18.72 -6.78 -28.99
CA ASP A 164 -19.69 -7.79 -29.45
C ASP A 164 -19.30 -9.23 -29.03
N ALA A 165 -18.02 -9.46 -28.71
CA ALA A 165 -17.55 -10.77 -28.25
C ALA A 165 -18.16 -11.20 -26.89
N ILE A 166 -18.69 -10.25 -26.09
CA ILE A 166 -19.33 -10.52 -24.80
C ILE A 166 -20.85 -10.35 -24.84
N ASP A 167 -21.47 -10.24 -26.06
CA ASP A 167 -22.91 -10.10 -26.19
C ASP A 167 -23.65 -11.20 -25.43
N GLY A 168 -24.66 -10.83 -24.64
CA GLY A 168 -25.37 -11.72 -23.73
C GLY A 168 -24.61 -12.12 -22.46
N SER A 169 -23.44 -11.55 -22.19
CA SER A 169 -22.60 -11.89 -21.05
C SER A 169 -22.37 -10.68 -20.11
N SER A 170 -22.05 -10.99 -18.85
CA SER A 170 -21.62 -9.97 -17.90
C SER A 170 -20.28 -9.36 -18.31
N ILE A 171 -20.20 -8.03 -18.22
CA ILE A 171 -19.01 -7.25 -18.56
C ILE A 171 -17.90 -7.54 -17.53
N PRO A 172 -16.75 -8.08 -17.95
CA PRO A 172 -15.63 -8.34 -17.05
C PRO A 172 -14.90 -7.06 -16.66
N ILE A 173 -14.40 -7.03 -15.43
CA ILE A 173 -13.60 -5.93 -14.89
C ILE A 173 -12.25 -6.43 -14.40
N ASN A 174 -11.25 -5.56 -14.42
CA ASN A 174 -9.96 -5.82 -13.78
C ASN A 174 -9.41 -4.51 -13.18
N ILE A 175 -9.04 -4.57 -11.90
CA ILE A 175 -8.47 -3.47 -11.14
C ILE A 175 -7.14 -3.95 -10.59
N SER A 176 -6.04 -3.28 -10.90
CA SER A 176 -4.67 -3.73 -10.56
C SER A 176 -3.71 -2.55 -10.43
N ALA A 177 -2.46 -2.84 -10.06
CA ALA A 177 -1.33 -1.92 -10.08
C ALA A 177 -1.54 -0.64 -9.26
N TYR A 178 -1.98 -0.78 -8.00
CA TYR A 178 -2.12 0.32 -7.06
C TYR A 178 -1.35 0.03 -5.76
N THR A 179 -0.90 1.08 -5.10
CA THR A 179 -0.13 0.99 -3.84
C THR A 179 -0.60 2.04 -2.85
N ASP A 180 -0.36 1.76 -1.56
CA ASP A 180 -0.45 2.76 -0.50
C ASP A 180 0.74 3.74 -0.50
N ALA A 181 0.80 4.63 0.50
CA ALA A 181 1.88 5.59 0.68
C ALA A 181 3.23 4.93 1.01
N THR A 182 3.21 3.76 1.63
CA THR A 182 4.38 2.98 2.06
C THR A 182 4.93 2.14 0.90
N GLY A 183 4.11 1.86 -0.13
CA GLY A 183 4.44 1.08 -1.30
C GLY A 183 4.05 -0.40 -1.15
N ASN A 184 3.12 -0.72 -0.24
CA ASN A 184 2.47 -2.03 -0.23
C ASN A 184 1.53 -2.12 -1.44
N VAL A 185 1.58 -3.25 -2.15
CA VAL A 185 0.84 -3.43 -3.41
C VAL A 185 -0.50 -4.09 -3.15
N GLY A 186 -1.59 -3.45 -3.58
CA GLY A 186 -2.94 -4.01 -3.51
C GLY A 186 -3.12 -5.21 -4.44
N ALA A 187 -3.97 -6.14 -4.01
CA ALA A 187 -4.30 -7.32 -4.79
C ALA A 187 -5.18 -6.98 -6.00
N THR A 188 -5.03 -7.74 -7.09
CA THR A 188 -5.90 -7.60 -8.26
C THR A 188 -7.35 -7.96 -7.91
N VAL A 189 -8.30 -7.13 -8.34
CA VAL A 189 -9.74 -7.33 -8.14
C VAL A 189 -10.43 -7.50 -9.50
N THR A 190 -11.21 -8.58 -9.64
CA THR A 190 -11.90 -8.95 -10.89
C THR A 190 -13.41 -9.14 -10.70
N ALA A 191 -13.93 -8.83 -9.50
CA ALA A 191 -15.33 -8.94 -9.17
C ALA A 191 -15.81 -7.74 -8.36
N THR A 192 -17.09 -7.44 -8.39
CA THR A 192 -17.74 -6.45 -7.53
C THR A 192 -17.91 -6.98 -6.12
N THR A 193 -17.98 -6.09 -5.13
CA THR A 193 -18.11 -6.47 -3.71
C THR A 193 -19.57 -6.65 -3.27
N ASP A 194 -20.51 -6.09 -4.03
CA ASP A 194 -21.96 -6.13 -3.74
C ASP A 194 -22.72 -7.11 -4.65
N GLY A 195 -22.03 -7.81 -5.54
CA GLY A 195 -22.62 -8.71 -6.52
C GLY A 195 -23.28 -7.98 -7.70
N SER A 196 -23.11 -6.65 -7.85
CA SER A 196 -23.59 -5.92 -9.02
C SER A 196 -22.92 -6.43 -10.29
N ALA A 197 -23.67 -6.50 -11.37
CA ALA A 197 -23.21 -6.90 -12.69
C ALA A 197 -23.98 -6.12 -13.76
N VAL A 198 -23.33 -5.88 -14.89
CA VAL A 198 -23.95 -5.33 -16.09
C VAL A 198 -23.76 -6.34 -17.22
N THR A 199 -24.85 -6.69 -17.90
CA THR A 199 -24.81 -7.56 -19.09
C THR A 199 -24.86 -6.69 -20.33
N TYR A 200 -23.94 -6.93 -21.27
CA TYR A 200 -23.99 -6.30 -22.59
C TYR A 200 -24.95 -7.11 -23.50
N ASP A 201 -25.87 -6.43 -24.13
CA ASP A 201 -26.87 -7.02 -25.05
C ASP A 201 -27.01 -6.12 -26.27
N ASN A 202 -26.43 -6.55 -27.38
CA ASN A 202 -26.50 -5.86 -28.67
C ASN A 202 -27.43 -6.61 -29.68
N THR A 203 -28.10 -7.66 -29.21
CA THR A 203 -28.99 -8.46 -30.05
C THR A 203 -30.38 -7.82 -30.15
N LEU A 204 -30.88 -7.60 -31.37
CA LEU A 204 -32.22 -7.09 -31.58
C LEU A 204 -33.27 -8.19 -31.41
N PRO A 205 -34.46 -7.88 -30.84
CA PRO A 205 -35.55 -8.83 -30.76
C PRO A 205 -36.06 -9.18 -32.15
N THR A 206 -36.38 -10.46 -32.37
CA THR A 206 -36.90 -11.01 -33.64
C THR A 206 -38.43 -11.19 -33.61
#